data_25f591137790715be375e1325ed239b9
#
_entry.id   25f591137790715be375e1325ed239b9
#
_cell.length_a   1.000
_cell.length_b   1.000
_cell.length_c   1.000
_cell.angle_alpha   90.00
_cell.angle_beta   90.00
_cell.angle_gamma   90.00
#
_symmetry.space_group_name_H-M   'P 1'
#
loop_
_entity.id
_entity.type
_entity.pdbx_description
1 polymer ?
#
loop_
_entity_poly.entity_id
_entity_poly.type
_entity_poly.pdbx_seq_one_letter_code
_entity_poly.pdbx_strand_id
1 'polypeptide(L)'
;RDRLRSRGLGDVYKRQRLQGRGPGYERWLKIHNLKEAAKTLNYLTEHNITDYDLLAARAASVSENFDKTAASIKQYEHRMEQIAELKKHIINYAKTRDTYVAYRKASPRGKARFRSAHEAELLLHEAAKRAFDEFGEKKLPTVKTLQAEYSDLLAKKKAAYEDYKRLRKENQELQTVKANVDALLRIEQVQEYQQEKENNQEQGR
;
A
#
# COMPACT_ATOMS: atom_id res chain seq x y z
N ARG A 1 0.66 -0.16 9.60
CA ARG A 1 0.00 1.10 9.19
C ARG A 1 0.41 2.30 10.05
N ASP A 2 0.89 2.12 11.29
CA ASP A 2 1.22 3.22 12.22
C ASP A 2 2.66 3.78 12.12
N ARG A 3 3.55 3.13 11.40
CA ARG A 3 4.98 3.55 11.34
C ARG A 3 5.25 4.84 10.55
N LEU A 4 4.35 5.27 9.66
CA LEU A 4 4.53 6.50 8.86
C LEU A 4 3.96 7.74 9.56
N ARG A 5 2.91 7.59 10.38
CA ARG A 5 2.35 8.70 11.18
C ARG A 5 3.27 9.14 12.33
N SER A 6 4.09 8.23 12.86
CA SER A 6 4.94 8.53 14.02
C SER A 6 6.22 9.32 13.70
N ARG A 7 6.67 9.39 12.43
CA ARG A 7 7.92 10.10 12.08
C ARG A 7 7.78 11.63 12.21
N GLY A 8 6.69 12.23 11.74
CA GLY A 8 6.48 13.68 11.86
C GLY A 8 6.24 14.14 13.30
N LEU A 9 5.39 13.41 14.05
CA LEU A 9 5.17 13.66 15.49
C LEU A 9 6.41 13.36 16.33
N GLY A 10 7.21 12.35 15.98
CA GLY A 10 8.46 12.02 16.66
C GLY A 10 9.50 13.11 16.57
N ASP A 11 9.57 13.86 15.46
CA ASP A 11 10.54 14.94 15.29
C ASP A 11 10.13 16.22 16.03
N VAL A 12 8.83 16.53 16.14
CA VAL A 12 8.35 17.65 16.98
C VAL A 12 8.55 17.34 18.47
N TYR A 13 8.24 16.12 18.93
CA TYR A 13 8.51 15.69 20.31
C TYR A 13 10.00 15.58 20.63
N LYS A 14 10.83 15.17 19.68
CA LYS A 14 12.29 15.21 19.83
C LYS A 14 12.80 16.64 20.03
N ARG A 15 12.22 17.63 19.36
CA ARG A 15 12.61 19.05 19.52
C ARG A 15 12.36 19.56 20.95
N GLN A 16 11.24 19.23 21.59
CA GLN A 16 10.95 19.61 22.98
C GLN A 16 11.81 18.84 24.01
N ARG A 17 12.15 17.59 23.75
CA ARG A 17 12.95 16.74 24.65
C ARG A 17 14.46 17.04 24.60
N LEU A 18 14.91 17.88 23.68
CA LEU A 18 16.31 18.14 23.38
C LEU A 18 16.76 19.53 23.84
N GLN A 19 15.89 20.34 24.48
CA GLN A 19 16.27 21.54 25.18
C GLN A 19 17.18 21.15 26.38
N GLY A 20 18.44 21.58 26.34
CA GLY A 20 19.42 21.31 27.42
C GLY A 20 20.67 20.51 27.03
N ARG A 21 20.87 20.18 25.74
CA ARG A 21 22.06 19.44 25.27
C ARG A 21 23.30 20.31 24.98
N GLY A 22 23.28 21.59 25.38
CA GLY A 22 24.43 22.52 25.27
C GLY A 22 24.40 23.42 24.03
N PRO A 23 25.19 24.52 24.05
CA PRO A 23 25.11 25.59 23.03
C PRO A 23 25.47 25.16 21.62
N GLY A 24 26.31 24.17 21.45
CA GLY A 24 26.66 23.63 20.13
C GLY A 24 25.49 22.91 19.46
N TYR A 25 24.69 22.18 20.23
CA TYR A 25 23.51 21.48 19.75
C TYR A 25 22.38 22.46 19.39
N GLU A 26 22.16 23.50 20.16
CA GLU A 26 21.18 24.53 19.87
C GLU A 26 21.49 25.28 18.57
N ARG A 27 22.78 25.62 18.33
CA ARG A 27 23.24 26.22 17.07
C ARG A 27 22.96 25.26 15.87
N TRP A 28 23.31 23.99 16.02
CA TRP A 28 23.04 22.98 15.01
C TRP A 28 21.54 22.86 14.70
N LEU A 29 20.71 22.86 15.74
CA LEU A 29 19.25 22.76 15.58
C LEU A 29 18.67 23.98 14.85
N LYS A 30 19.15 25.19 15.16
CA LYS A 30 18.73 26.41 14.45
C LYS A 30 19.10 26.36 12.97
N ILE A 31 20.32 25.92 12.65
CA ILE A 31 20.77 25.76 11.25
C ILE A 31 19.97 24.68 10.53
N HIS A 32 19.69 23.56 11.19
CA HIS A 32 18.87 22.49 10.63
C HIS A 32 17.45 22.96 10.31
N ASN A 33 16.83 23.65 11.27
CA ASN A 33 15.47 24.18 11.09
C ASN A 33 15.42 25.21 9.96
N LEU A 34 16.42 26.08 9.84
CA LEU A 34 16.53 27.04 8.74
C LEU A 34 16.65 26.34 7.38
N LYS A 35 17.46 25.28 7.30
CA LYS A 35 17.59 24.49 6.05
C LYS A 35 16.27 23.79 5.68
N GLU A 36 15.57 23.23 6.64
CA GLU A 36 14.28 22.59 6.39
C GLU A 36 13.19 23.61 5.98
N ALA A 37 13.18 24.79 6.61
CA ALA A 37 12.31 25.89 6.20
C ALA A 37 12.62 26.38 4.78
N ALA A 38 13.90 26.52 4.42
CA ALA A 38 14.30 26.88 3.06
C ALA A 38 13.90 25.83 2.01
N LYS A 39 14.07 24.55 2.32
CA LYS A 39 13.60 23.47 1.44
C LYS A 39 12.09 23.50 1.26
N THR A 40 11.35 23.74 2.34
CA THR A 40 9.89 23.86 2.31
C THR A 40 9.47 25.03 1.43
N LEU A 41 10.09 26.19 1.59
CA LEU A 41 9.80 27.38 0.78
C LEU A 41 10.11 27.15 -0.70
N ASN A 42 11.27 26.56 -1.02
CA ASN A 42 11.64 26.23 -2.39
C ASN A 42 10.61 25.29 -3.03
N TYR A 43 10.20 24.24 -2.30
CA TYR A 43 9.17 23.30 -2.78
C TYR A 43 7.84 24.00 -3.06
N LEU A 44 7.36 24.86 -2.15
CA LEU A 44 6.12 25.61 -2.32
C LEU A 44 6.21 26.52 -3.57
N THR A 45 7.34 27.21 -3.75
CA THR A 45 7.58 28.09 -4.89
C THR A 45 7.65 27.33 -6.22
N GLU A 46 8.42 26.24 -6.28
CA GLU A 46 8.57 25.41 -7.47
C GLU A 46 7.26 24.78 -7.93
N HIS A 47 6.37 24.50 -6.98
CA HIS A 47 5.08 23.88 -7.26
C HIS A 47 3.90 24.86 -7.30
N ASN A 48 4.17 26.19 -7.20
CA ASN A 48 3.18 27.26 -7.18
C ASN A 48 2.08 27.06 -6.11
N ILE A 49 2.48 26.61 -4.92
CA ILE A 49 1.59 26.44 -3.78
C ILE A 49 1.60 27.75 -2.98
N THR A 50 0.55 28.55 -3.08
CA THR A 50 0.47 29.90 -2.55
C THR A 50 -0.21 30.01 -1.20
N ASP A 51 -0.99 29.01 -0.83
CA ASP A 51 -1.77 29.01 0.41
C ASP A 51 -1.85 27.60 1.02
N TYR A 52 -2.30 27.55 2.28
CA TYR A 52 -2.38 26.31 3.04
C TYR A 52 -3.45 25.36 2.52
N ASP A 53 -4.58 25.88 2.05
CA ASP A 53 -5.69 25.04 1.57
C ASP A 53 -5.27 24.30 0.29
N LEU A 54 -4.54 24.98 -0.58
CA LEU A 54 -3.97 24.37 -1.79
C LEU A 54 -2.94 23.27 -1.42
N LEU A 55 -2.08 23.53 -0.42
CA LEU A 55 -1.13 22.53 0.08
C LEU A 55 -1.86 21.31 0.65
N ALA A 56 -2.86 21.53 1.47
CA ALA A 56 -3.64 20.47 2.11
C ALA A 56 -4.40 19.63 1.08
N ALA A 57 -5.06 20.30 0.11
CA ALA A 57 -5.78 19.65 -0.99
C ALA A 57 -4.84 18.79 -1.85
N ARG A 58 -3.66 19.33 -2.21
CA ARG A 58 -2.67 18.60 -3.01
C ARG A 58 -2.11 17.39 -2.24
N ALA A 59 -1.77 17.55 -0.97
CA ALA A 59 -1.30 16.47 -0.12
C ALA A 59 -2.35 15.35 0.03
N ALA A 60 -3.63 15.70 0.17
CA ALA A 60 -4.72 14.75 0.23
C ALA A 60 -4.89 14.01 -1.10
N SER A 61 -4.89 14.71 -2.22
CA SER A 61 -5.04 14.13 -3.57
C SER A 61 -3.90 13.15 -3.90
N VAL A 62 -2.65 13.52 -3.62
CA VAL A 62 -1.50 12.65 -3.87
C VAL A 62 -1.53 11.42 -2.96
N SER A 63 -1.92 11.59 -1.69
CA SER A 63 -2.08 10.46 -0.76
C SER A 63 -3.18 9.49 -1.23
N GLU A 64 -4.31 10.00 -1.67
CA GLU A 64 -5.40 9.19 -2.22
C GLU A 64 -4.97 8.41 -3.46
N ASN A 65 -4.28 9.07 -4.39
CA ASN A 65 -3.77 8.43 -5.61
C ASN A 65 -2.72 7.36 -5.30
N PHE A 66 -1.85 7.60 -4.32
CA PHE A 66 -0.89 6.62 -3.83
C PHE A 66 -1.60 5.39 -3.26
N ASP A 67 -2.61 5.57 -2.42
CA ASP A 67 -3.38 4.48 -1.81
C ASP A 67 -4.18 3.70 -2.87
N LYS A 68 -4.80 4.37 -3.84
CA LYS A 68 -5.51 3.74 -4.96
C LYS A 68 -4.56 2.89 -5.81
N THR A 69 -3.38 3.42 -6.12
CA THR A 69 -2.36 2.69 -6.90
C THR A 69 -1.87 1.47 -6.14
N ALA A 70 -1.60 1.59 -4.84
CA ALA A 70 -1.21 0.48 -3.98
C ALA A 70 -2.29 -0.60 -3.89
N ALA A 71 -3.57 -0.21 -3.81
CA ALA A 71 -4.70 -1.13 -3.80
C ALA A 71 -4.83 -1.88 -5.14
N SER A 72 -4.66 -1.18 -6.27
CA SER A 72 -4.69 -1.78 -7.61
C SER A 72 -3.60 -2.84 -7.79
N ILE A 73 -2.37 -2.56 -7.34
CA ILE A 73 -1.27 -3.53 -7.37
C ILE A 73 -1.64 -4.81 -6.60
N LYS A 74 -2.21 -4.67 -5.40
CA LYS A 74 -2.65 -5.82 -4.59
C LYS A 74 -3.77 -6.61 -5.27
N GLN A 75 -4.70 -5.94 -5.94
CA GLN A 75 -5.76 -6.60 -6.71
C GLN A 75 -5.18 -7.41 -7.88
N TYR A 76 -4.21 -6.85 -8.62
CA TYR A 76 -3.54 -7.59 -9.70
C TYR A 76 -2.78 -8.81 -9.16
N GLU A 77 -2.05 -8.66 -8.07
CA GLU A 77 -1.32 -9.76 -7.42
C GLU A 77 -2.28 -10.88 -6.99
N HIS A 78 -3.35 -10.54 -6.30
CA HIS A 78 -4.35 -11.51 -5.87
C HIS A 78 -5.00 -12.26 -7.05
N ARG A 79 -5.35 -11.54 -8.14
CA ARG A 79 -5.91 -12.17 -9.32
C ARG A 79 -4.89 -13.06 -10.03
N MET A 80 -3.63 -12.67 -10.09
CA MET A 80 -2.55 -13.49 -10.64
C MET A 80 -2.35 -14.79 -9.84
N GLU A 81 -2.44 -14.75 -8.52
CA GLU A 81 -2.42 -15.92 -7.64
C GLU A 81 -3.60 -16.85 -7.93
N GLN A 82 -4.82 -16.32 -8.02
CA GLN A 82 -6.01 -17.10 -8.40
C GLN A 82 -5.85 -17.79 -9.75
N ILE A 83 -5.30 -17.08 -10.75
CA ILE A 83 -5.04 -17.66 -12.08
C ILE A 83 -4.03 -18.79 -11.99
N ALA A 84 -2.97 -18.65 -11.22
CA ALA A 84 -1.94 -19.68 -11.05
C ALA A 84 -2.54 -20.95 -10.41
N GLU A 85 -3.33 -20.78 -9.36
CA GLU A 85 -4.06 -21.88 -8.70
C GLU A 85 -5.04 -22.57 -9.65
N LEU A 86 -5.87 -21.80 -10.35
CA LEU A 86 -6.85 -22.34 -11.28
C LEU A 86 -6.17 -23.11 -12.43
N LYS A 87 -5.08 -22.59 -13.00
CA LYS A 87 -4.28 -23.31 -14.00
C LYS A 87 -3.78 -24.65 -13.47
N LYS A 88 -3.26 -24.69 -12.25
CA LYS A 88 -2.78 -25.91 -11.59
C LYS A 88 -3.91 -26.93 -11.49
N HIS A 89 -5.09 -26.52 -11.06
CA HIS A 89 -6.26 -27.40 -10.95
C HIS A 89 -6.75 -27.90 -12.32
N ILE A 90 -6.79 -27.05 -13.34
CA ILE A 90 -7.15 -27.46 -14.71
C ILE A 90 -6.19 -28.51 -15.25
N ILE A 91 -4.87 -28.32 -15.05
CA ILE A 91 -3.87 -29.27 -15.50
C ILE A 91 -3.99 -30.61 -14.73
N ASN A 92 -4.18 -30.57 -13.42
CA ASN A 92 -4.37 -31.76 -12.60
C ASN A 92 -5.63 -32.53 -12.99
N TYR A 93 -6.74 -31.82 -13.22
CA TYR A 93 -7.99 -32.43 -13.69
C TYR A 93 -7.81 -33.13 -15.03
N ALA A 94 -7.13 -32.48 -15.99
CA ALA A 94 -6.88 -33.07 -17.31
C ALA A 94 -6.01 -34.32 -17.20
N LYS A 95 -4.94 -34.31 -16.39
CA LYS A 95 -4.03 -35.45 -16.20
C LYS A 95 -4.69 -36.64 -15.52
N THR A 96 -5.61 -36.39 -14.59
CA THR A 96 -6.24 -37.44 -13.76
C THR A 96 -7.61 -37.88 -14.25
N ARG A 97 -8.09 -37.28 -15.35
CA ARG A 97 -9.42 -37.56 -15.90
C ARG A 97 -9.63 -39.04 -16.23
N ASP A 98 -8.70 -39.64 -16.94
CA ASP A 98 -8.84 -41.02 -17.42
C ASP A 98 -8.81 -42.00 -16.24
N THR A 99 -7.96 -41.79 -15.25
CA THR A 99 -7.95 -42.57 -14.01
C THR A 99 -9.27 -42.44 -13.25
N TYR A 100 -9.86 -41.23 -13.17
CA TYR A 100 -11.15 -41.02 -12.53
C TYR A 100 -12.29 -41.67 -13.28
N VAL A 101 -12.28 -41.65 -14.62
CA VAL A 101 -13.28 -42.35 -15.45
C VAL A 101 -13.17 -43.85 -15.26
N ALA A 102 -11.97 -44.42 -15.24
CA ALA A 102 -11.73 -45.83 -14.96
C ALA A 102 -12.25 -46.24 -13.58
N TYR A 103 -11.95 -45.42 -12.53
CA TYR A 103 -12.50 -45.62 -11.20
C TYR A 103 -14.03 -45.64 -11.15
N ARG A 104 -14.67 -44.70 -11.87
CA ARG A 104 -16.13 -44.67 -11.93
C ARG A 104 -16.75 -45.92 -12.59
N LYS A 105 -16.07 -46.46 -13.57
CA LYS A 105 -16.50 -47.68 -14.32
C LYS A 105 -16.14 -48.96 -13.58
N ALA A 106 -15.25 -48.92 -12.57
CA ALA A 106 -14.85 -50.11 -11.85
C ALA A 106 -16.03 -50.80 -11.12
N SER A 107 -16.00 -52.12 -11.05
CA SER A 107 -17.01 -52.90 -10.32
C SER A 107 -16.98 -52.59 -8.82
N PRO A 108 -18.12 -52.76 -8.12
CA PRO A 108 -18.17 -52.46 -6.68
C PRO A 108 -17.06 -53.17 -5.86
N ARG A 109 -16.76 -54.40 -6.20
CA ARG A 109 -15.69 -55.24 -5.57
C ARG A 109 -14.27 -54.73 -5.89
N GLY A 110 -14.07 -54.17 -7.10
CA GLY A 110 -12.79 -53.69 -7.57
C GLY A 110 -12.45 -52.23 -7.16
N LYS A 111 -13.49 -51.43 -6.80
CA LYS A 111 -13.32 -50.03 -6.49
C LYS A 111 -12.33 -49.74 -5.34
N ALA A 112 -12.41 -50.52 -4.26
CA ALA A 112 -11.52 -50.33 -3.11
C ALA A 112 -10.05 -50.54 -3.48
N ARG A 113 -9.77 -51.63 -4.22
CA ARG A 113 -8.41 -51.93 -4.70
C ARG A 113 -7.91 -50.87 -5.68
N PHE A 114 -8.77 -50.46 -6.62
CA PHE A 114 -8.43 -49.40 -7.59
C PHE A 114 -8.12 -48.08 -6.89
N ARG A 115 -8.97 -47.67 -5.91
CA ARG A 115 -8.74 -46.47 -5.12
C ARG A 115 -7.41 -46.50 -4.38
N SER A 116 -7.08 -47.62 -3.74
CA SER A 116 -5.80 -47.77 -3.05
C SER A 116 -4.59 -47.70 -4.00
N ALA A 117 -4.73 -48.21 -5.22
CA ALA A 117 -3.63 -48.19 -6.21
C ALA A 117 -3.45 -46.81 -6.87
N HIS A 118 -4.49 -45.95 -6.92
CA HIS A 118 -4.53 -44.67 -7.61
C HIS A 118 -4.95 -43.52 -6.68
N GLU A 119 -4.70 -43.64 -5.38
CA GLU A 119 -5.22 -42.74 -4.38
C GLU A 119 -4.80 -41.27 -4.64
N ALA A 120 -3.52 -41.04 -4.95
CA ALA A 120 -2.98 -39.72 -5.22
C ALA A 120 -3.65 -39.03 -6.42
N GLU A 121 -3.87 -39.77 -7.51
CA GLU A 121 -4.51 -39.23 -8.71
C GLU A 121 -5.98 -38.91 -8.45
N LEU A 122 -6.70 -39.78 -7.73
CA LEU A 122 -8.10 -39.56 -7.37
C LEU A 122 -8.27 -38.36 -6.44
N LEU A 123 -7.39 -38.22 -5.44
CA LEU A 123 -7.38 -37.05 -4.55
C LEU A 123 -7.12 -35.74 -5.32
N LEU A 124 -6.16 -35.75 -6.25
CA LEU A 124 -5.88 -34.58 -7.11
C LEU A 124 -7.10 -34.22 -7.98
N HIS A 125 -7.80 -35.23 -8.53
CA HIS A 125 -8.99 -35.02 -9.33
C HIS A 125 -10.13 -34.41 -8.49
N GLU A 126 -10.38 -34.98 -7.32
CA GLU A 126 -11.42 -34.50 -6.36
C GLU A 126 -11.10 -33.09 -5.85
N ALA A 127 -9.83 -32.78 -5.59
CA ALA A 127 -9.39 -31.45 -5.20
C ALA A 127 -9.60 -30.42 -6.32
N ALA A 128 -9.28 -30.80 -7.59
CA ALA A 128 -9.53 -29.92 -8.72
C ALA A 128 -11.03 -29.64 -8.92
N LYS A 129 -11.89 -30.63 -8.74
CA LYS A 129 -13.35 -30.43 -8.82
C LYS A 129 -13.87 -29.49 -7.74
N ARG A 130 -13.43 -29.66 -6.50
CA ARG A 130 -13.80 -28.76 -5.38
C ARG A 130 -13.37 -27.33 -5.66
N ALA A 131 -12.15 -27.14 -6.14
CA ALA A 131 -11.66 -25.81 -6.51
C ALA A 131 -12.52 -25.16 -7.62
N PHE A 132 -12.98 -25.95 -8.63
CA PHE A 132 -13.86 -25.41 -9.65
C PHE A 132 -15.24 -25.01 -9.12
N ASP A 133 -15.79 -25.75 -8.16
CA ASP A 133 -17.05 -25.41 -7.50
C ASP A 133 -16.92 -24.13 -6.67
N GLU A 134 -15.76 -23.93 -6.00
CA GLU A 134 -15.45 -22.70 -5.23
C GLU A 134 -15.28 -21.47 -6.12
N PHE A 135 -14.68 -21.62 -7.31
CA PHE A 135 -14.56 -20.50 -8.27
C PHE A 135 -15.90 -20.10 -8.88
N GLY A 136 -16.96 -20.93 -8.75
CA GLY A 136 -18.33 -20.60 -9.14
C GLY A 136 -18.56 -20.37 -10.63
N GLU A 137 -17.59 -20.67 -11.49
CA GLU A 137 -17.70 -20.47 -12.92
C GLU A 137 -18.43 -21.64 -13.59
N LYS A 138 -19.55 -21.35 -14.29
CA LYS A 138 -20.31 -22.35 -15.03
C LYS A 138 -19.52 -23.01 -16.17
N LYS A 139 -18.47 -22.35 -16.67
CA LYS A 139 -17.61 -22.84 -17.73
C LYS A 139 -16.16 -22.47 -17.42
N LEU A 140 -15.33 -23.49 -17.22
CA LEU A 140 -13.92 -23.29 -16.95
C LEU A 140 -13.22 -22.60 -18.13
N PRO A 141 -12.41 -21.54 -17.84
CA PRO A 141 -11.60 -20.90 -18.86
C PRO A 141 -10.50 -21.84 -19.34
N THR A 142 -10.02 -21.63 -20.56
CA THR A 142 -8.90 -22.40 -21.08
C THR A 142 -7.57 -21.93 -20.43
N VAL A 143 -6.60 -22.81 -20.36
CA VAL A 143 -5.24 -22.46 -19.89
C VAL A 143 -4.65 -21.31 -20.72
N LYS A 144 -4.96 -21.26 -22.03
CA LYS A 144 -4.50 -20.21 -22.95
C LYS A 144 -5.12 -18.84 -22.57
N THR A 145 -6.43 -18.83 -22.29
CA THR A 145 -7.13 -17.60 -21.85
C THR A 145 -6.58 -17.08 -20.54
N LEU A 146 -6.37 -17.97 -19.55
CA LEU A 146 -5.78 -17.63 -18.27
C LEU A 146 -4.33 -17.11 -18.41
N GLN A 147 -3.58 -17.67 -19.35
CA GLN A 147 -2.22 -17.20 -19.62
C GLN A 147 -2.21 -15.79 -20.23
N ALA A 148 -3.14 -15.49 -21.11
CA ALA A 148 -3.31 -14.17 -21.70
C ALA A 148 -3.70 -13.14 -20.63
N GLU A 149 -4.69 -13.46 -19.78
CA GLU A 149 -5.11 -12.63 -18.64
C GLU A 149 -3.94 -12.38 -17.67
N TYR A 150 -3.17 -13.41 -17.33
CA TYR A 150 -1.99 -13.28 -16.46
C TYR A 150 -0.95 -12.32 -17.06
N SER A 151 -0.69 -12.42 -18.35
CA SER A 151 0.27 -11.55 -19.05
C SER A 151 -0.19 -10.09 -19.07
N ASP A 152 -1.49 -9.84 -19.27
CA ASP A 152 -2.08 -8.49 -19.20
C ASP A 152 -1.98 -7.90 -17.78
N LEU A 153 -2.35 -8.69 -16.76
CA LEU A 153 -2.22 -8.28 -15.36
C LEU A 153 -0.78 -7.98 -14.97
N LEU A 154 0.18 -8.78 -15.47
CA LEU A 154 1.60 -8.54 -15.23
C LEU A 154 2.07 -7.22 -15.85
N ALA A 155 1.61 -6.89 -17.07
CA ALA A 155 1.90 -5.61 -17.71
C ALA A 155 1.30 -4.43 -16.94
N LYS A 156 0.01 -4.54 -16.53
CA LYS A 156 -0.66 -3.53 -15.69
C LYS A 156 0.04 -3.34 -14.34
N LYS A 157 0.43 -4.44 -13.69
CA LYS A 157 1.19 -4.38 -12.44
C LYS A 157 2.51 -3.64 -12.60
N LYS A 158 3.28 -3.92 -13.67
CA LYS A 158 4.55 -3.23 -13.94
C LYS A 158 4.34 -1.72 -14.14
N ALA A 159 3.34 -1.32 -14.92
CA ALA A 159 3.02 0.10 -15.12
C ALA A 159 2.61 0.77 -13.80
N ALA A 160 1.72 0.14 -13.02
CA ALA A 160 1.29 0.64 -11.72
C ALA A 160 2.44 0.75 -10.71
N TYR A 161 3.47 -0.10 -10.79
CA TYR A 161 4.66 0.00 -9.94
C TYR A 161 5.51 1.24 -10.22
N GLU A 162 5.61 1.69 -11.48
CA GLU A 162 6.32 2.93 -11.80
C GLU A 162 5.58 4.15 -11.26
N ASP A 163 4.24 4.19 -11.40
CA ASP A 163 3.42 5.22 -10.78
C ASP A 163 3.50 5.18 -9.24
N TYR A 164 3.50 3.99 -8.64
CA TYR A 164 3.64 3.82 -7.21
C TYR A 164 4.95 4.41 -6.67
N LYS A 165 6.08 4.18 -7.36
CA LYS A 165 7.37 4.73 -6.96
C LYS A 165 7.36 6.26 -7.03
N ARG A 166 6.82 6.83 -8.10
CA ARG A 166 6.69 8.29 -8.29
C ARG A 166 5.80 8.90 -7.21
N LEU A 167 4.58 8.37 -7.04
CA LEU A 167 3.61 8.84 -6.06
C LEU A 167 4.12 8.68 -4.62
N ARG A 168 4.85 7.60 -4.32
CA ARG A 168 5.46 7.40 -3.00
C ARG A 168 6.43 8.52 -2.65
N LYS A 169 7.29 8.91 -3.60
CA LYS A 169 8.25 9.98 -3.40
C LYS A 169 7.53 11.31 -3.22
N GLU A 170 6.62 11.65 -4.12
CA GLU A 170 5.84 12.89 -4.07
C GLU A 170 5.00 12.99 -2.78
N ASN A 171 4.33 11.92 -2.39
CA ASN A 171 3.58 11.88 -1.14
C ASN A 171 4.48 12.09 0.09
N GLN A 172 5.66 11.48 0.12
CA GLN A 172 6.61 11.66 1.22
C GLN A 172 7.12 13.10 1.31
N GLU A 173 7.42 13.73 0.17
CA GLU A 173 7.85 15.13 0.10
C GLU A 173 6.72 16.07 0.54
N LEU A 174 5.52 15.93 0.01
CA LEU A 174 4.34 16.74 0.38
C LEU A 174 3.97 16.61 1.86
N GLN A 175 3.97 15.39 2.40
CA GLN A 175 3.70 15.20 3.84
C GLN A 175 4.76 15.87 4.71
N THR A 176 6.03 15.87 4.29
CA THR A 176 7.11 16.57 5.00
C THR A 176 6.91 18.09 4.94
N VAL A 177 6.64 18.63 3.75
CA VAL A 177 6.36 20.07 3.54
C VAL A 177 5.16 20.50 4.38
N LYS A 178 4.05 19.74 4.32
CA LYS A 178 2.86 20.04 5.10
C LYS A 178 3.14 20.04 6.60
N ALA A 179 3.86 19.03 7.12
CA ALA A 179 4.22 18.97 8.53
C ALA A 179 5.10 20.14 8.98
N ASN A 180 5.99 20.63 8.10
CA ASN A 180 6.82 21.80 8.38
C ASN A 180 5.97 23.09 8.42
N VAL A 181 5.04 23.27 7.48
CA VAL A 181 4.11 24.41 7.48
C VAL A 181 3.19 24.38 8.70
N ASP A 182 2.59 23.22 9.03
CA ASP A 182 1.78 23.03 10.24
C ASP A 182 2.54 23.43 11.53
N ALA A 183 3.84 23.08 11.58
CA ALA A 183 4.67 23.45 12.72
C ALA A 183 4.94 24.95 12.81
N LEU A 184 5.16 25.63 11.69
CA LEU A 184 5.37 27.08 11.62
C LEU A 184 4.10 27.85 12.04
N LEU A 185 2.95 27.48 11.52
CA LEU A 185 1.66 28.11 11.85
C LEU A 185 1.31 27.97 13.35
N ARG A 186 1.63 26.82 13.95
CA ARG A 186 1.44 26.63 15.41
C ARG A 186 2.35 27.53 16.25
N ILE A 187 3.58 27.78 15.79
CA ILE A 187 4.50 28.68 16.49
C ILE A 187 3.96 30.12 16.46
N GLU A 188 3.45 30.57 15.31
CA GLU A 188 2.83 31.90 15.17
C GLU A 188 1.64 32.06 16.11
N GLN A 189 0.69 31.12 16.12
CA GLN A 189 -0.47 31.16 17.02
C GLN A 189 -0.09 31.22 18.50
N VAL A 190 0.93 30.51 18.91
CA VAL A 190 1.42 30.55 20.32
C VAL A 190 2.05 31.90 20.64
N GLN A 191 2.78 32.50 19.71
CA GLN A 191 3.40 33.81 19.89
C GLN A 191 2.35 34.93 19.97
N GLU A 192 1.36 34.91 19.09
CA GLU A 192 0.22 35.84 19.10
C GLU A 192 -0.54 35.76 20.45
N TYR A 193 -0.86 34.56 20.91
CA TYR A 193 -1.52 34.36 22.20
C TYR A 193 -0.69 34.86 23.39
N GLN A 194 0.61 34.74 23.35
CA GLN A 194 1.49 35.26 24.41
C GLN A 194 1.53 36.79 24.38
N GLN A 195 1.63 37.42 23.21
CA GLN A 195 1.61 38.88 23.06
C GLN A 195 0.28 39.49 23.50
N GLU A 196 -0.87 38.86 23.14
CA GLU A 196 -2.15 39.29 23.61
C GLU A 196 -2.28 39.24 25.14
N LYS A 197 -1.75 38.20 25.76
CA LYS A 197 -1.70 38.08 27.22
C LYS A 197 -0.86 39.18 27.89
N GLU A 198 0.31 39.48 27.33
CA GLU A 198 1.20 40.54 27.84
C GLU A 198 0.56 41.92 27.72
N ASN A 199 -0.03 42.23 26.55
CA ASN A 199 -0.73 43.48 26.31
C ASN A 199 -1.97 43.67 27.25
N ASN A 200 -2.70 42.59 27.50
CA ASN A 200 -3.86 42.66 28.42
C ASN A 200 -3.42 42.81 29.89
N GLN A 201 -2.27 42.37 30.28
CA GLN A 201 -1.69 42.58 31.64
C GLN A 201 -1.13 43.98 31.83
N GLU A 202 -0.62 44.62 30.77
CA GLU A 202 -0.16 46.02 30.82
C GLU A 202 -1.32 47.01 30.84
N GLN A 203 -2.43 46.72 30.18
CA GLN A 203 -3.65 47.59 30.19
C GLN A 203 -4.50 47.48 31.47
N GLY A 204 -4.27 46.43 32.26
CA GLY A 204 -4.97 46.19 33.53
C GLY A 204 -4.24 46.72 34.78
N ARG A 205 -3.14 47.44 34.57
CA ARG A 205 -2.37 48.17 35.64
C ARG A 205 -2.57 49.66 35.52
#